data_8425b913d93eac380b90baba825d8656
#
_entry.id   8425b913d93eac380b90baba825d8656
#
_cell.length_a   1.000
_cell.length_b   1.000
_cell.length_c   1.000
_cell.angle_alpha   90.00
_cell.angle_beta   90.00
_cell.angle_gamma   90.00
#
_symmetry.space_group_name_H-M   'P 1'
#
loop_
_entity.id
_entity.type
_entity.pdbx_description
1 polymer ?
#
loop_
_entity_poly.entity_id
_entity_poly.type
_entity_poly.pdbx_seq_one_letter_code
_entity_poly.pdbx_strand_id
1 'polypeptide(L)'
;MASHSFYLKLLNDFCQNGQEPVVSKGIDDDKPWLKKDDPLLDFLLSLMRERHYQQQMLHSRLRAKVFYSAVGKFVMECVHYEDFQRKRAWSEYNRMEKVLDWSAIRKADSKALPNLLDDISARYANFGFDKTYFERLMSDEKQQQECWEKLVSDWRKALERSLVHTCQDYIERRKEDFEKGLRLVMDQVTRYMRTHDIVEQQAVQAWQMMDGQWTETEFERQMNVVRVQDRYPQIKEIAERMGRTADNNGRDRLAVASGVRLRMEHSNGSDIEGITVGNDLNALLPHELAQYSDDEMNDLFMHKYVTKHLQTFRYKSEMANPSRKLSFTHAARRGPIIACIDTSASMYGLPQRITSSLLALLEDTAEQLNRDCFLIDFSVSIRPIDLMQLRRQRQLSVPGMAHREQPKVEKGHVPFIGGGTSARKLLDELFRLLDDERGNYVNADVIVVSDFLIPMPGNHYLTQLKRYRDTGTKCYGLSIKAADDNEYNAWQPLFDHIWEIRYRQLKRY
;
A
#
# COMPACT_ATOMS: atom_id res chain seq x y z
N MET A 1 -16.84 -2.49 1.65
CA MET A 1 -15.54 -3.19 1.74
C MET A 1 -15.60 -4.65 1.32
N ALA A 2 -16.67 -5.40 1.62
CA ALA A 2 -16.76 -6.82 1.19
C ALA A 2 -16.83 -7.00 -0.34
N SER A 3 -17.46 -6.09 -1.07
CA SER A 3 -17.59 -6.14 -2.53
C SER A 3 -16.26 -6.00 -3.28
N HIS A 4 -15.35 -5.16 -2.79
CA HIS A 4 -14.05 -4.93 -3.40
C HIS A 4 -13.19 -6.20 -3.46
N SER A 5 -13.07 -6.89 -2.32
CA SER A 5 -12.32 -8.15 -2.23
C SER A 5 -12.86 -9.23 -3.17
N PHE A 6 -14.18 -9.26 -3.39
CA PHE A 6 -14.83 -10.19 -4.29
C PHE A 6 -14.42 -9.98 -5.75
N TYR A 7 -14.49 -8.74 -6.28
CA TYR A 7 -14.10 -8.46 -7.66
C TYR A 7 -12.63 -8.76 -7.94
N LEU A 8 -11.75 -8.39 -6.99
CA LEU A 8 -10.32 -8.67 -7.14
C LEU A 8 -10.01 -10.17 -7.09
N LYS A 9 -10.73 -10.94 -6.28
CA LYS A 9 -10.59 -12.41 -6.27
C LYS A 9 -11.02 -13.00 -7.60
N LEU A 10 -12.16 -12.59 -8.12
CA LEU A 10 -12.69 -13.02 -9.42
C LEU A 10 -11.71 -12.72 -10.56
N LEU A 11 -11.16 -11.50 -10.57
CA LEU A 11 -10.15 -11.07 -11.52
C LEU A 11 -8.85 -11.89 -11.39
N ASN A 12 -8.41 -12.19 -10.19
CA ASN A 12 -7.24 -13.02 -9.95
C ASN A 12 -7.45 -14.45 -10.47
N ASP A 13 -8.61 -15.05 -10.21
CA ASP A 13 -8.94 -16.40 -10.68
C ASP A 13 -8.95 -16.45 -12.21
N PHE A 14 -9.51 -15.42 -12.87
CA PHE A 14 -9.44 -15.28 -14.33
C PHE A 14 -8.00 -15.16 -14.84
N CYS A 15 -7.19 -14.32 -14.22
CA CYS A 15 -5.80 -14.12 -14.63
C CYS A 15 -4.93 -15.37 -14.43
N GLN A 16 -5.29 -16.25 -13.50
CA GLN A 16 -4.58 -17.52 -13.28
C GLN A 16 -5.01 -18.63 -14.25
N ASN A 17 -6.30 -18.71 -14.57
CA ASN A 17 -6.88 -19.85 -15.29
C ASN A 17 -7.22 -19.52 -16.75
N GLY A 18 -7.32 -18.24 -17.12
CA GLY A 18 -7.73 -17.81 -18.46
C GLY A 18 -9.17 -18.19 -18.83
N GLN A 19 -9.98 -18.56 -17.85
CA GLN A 19 -11.36 -18.98 -18.05
C GLN A 19 -12.32 -18.06 -17.29
N GLU A 20 -13.49 -17.82 -17.88
CA GLU A 20 -14.54 -17.06 -17.19
C GLU A 20 -14.89 -17.76 -15.87
N PRO A 21 -14.79 -17.05 -14.73
CA PRO A 21 -15.15 -17.64 -13.44
C PRO A 21 -16.66 -17.90 -13.36
N VAL A 22 -17.03 -19.06 -12.83
CA VAL A 22 -18.43 -19.41 -12.63
C VAL A 22 -18.97 -18.63 -11.44
N VAL A 23 -19.76 -17.61 -11.72
CA VAL A 23 -20.47 -16.84 -10.69
C VAL A 23 -21.93 -17.32 -10.67
N SER A 24 -22.32 -18.03 -9.63
CA SER A 24 -23.73 -18.33 -9.41
C SER A 24 -24.47 -17.04 -9.07
N LYS A 25 -25.27 -16.53 -10.01
CA LYS A 25 -26.18 -15.37 -9.78
C LYS A 25 -27.40 -15.77 -8.90
N GLY A 26 -27.20 -16.67 -7.94
CA GLY A 26 -28.22 -17.04 -6.94
C GLY A 26 -28.14 -16.12 -5.74
N ILE A 27 -29.29 -15.81 -5.16
CA ILE A 27 -29.37 -15.26 -3.78
C ILE A 27 -28.81 -16.38 -2.89
N ASP A 28 -27.51 -16.31 -2.62
CA ASP A 28 -26.87 -17.15 -1.64
C ASP A 28 -27.05 -16.37 -0.34
N ASP A 29 -27.79 -16.88 0.63
CA ASP A 29 -28.03 -16.23 1.93
C ASP A 29 -26.71 -15.89 2.64
N ASP A 30 -25.62 -16.59 2.29
CA ASP A 30 -24.28 -16.32 2.78
C ASP A 30 -23.57 -15.16 2.05
N LYS A 31 -24.14 -14.61 0.96
CA LYS A 31 -23.54 -13.54 0.16
C LYS A 31 -24.51 -12.40 -0.16
N PRO A 32 -25.00 -11.70 0.87
CA PRO A 32 -26.01 -10.63 0.70
C PRO A 32 -25.50 -9.42 -0.12
N TRP A 33 -24.20 -9.37 -0.42
CA TRP A 33 -23.59 -8.32 -1.24
C TRP A 33 -23.63 -8.60 -2.76
N LEU A 34 -23.97 -9.82 -3.19
CA LEU A 34 -24.13 -10.13 -4.60
C LEU A 34 -25.53 -9.66 -5.02
N LYS A 35 -25.62 -8.42 -5.49
CA LYS A 35 -26.87 -7.88 -6.04
C LYS A 35 -27.20 -8.54 -7.35
N LYS A 36 -28.50 -8.77 -7.59
CA LYS A 36 -29.00 -9.38 -8.82
C LYS A 36 -28.63 -8.58 -10.07
N ASP A 37 -28.49 -7.26 -9.92
CA ASP A 37 -28.15 -6.32 -10.99
C ASP A 37 -26.91 -5.52 -10.57
N ASP A 38 -25.72 -6.09 -10.78
CA ASP A 38 -24.44 -5.44 -10.50
C ASP A 38 -23.75 -5.06 -11.82
N PRO A 39 -23.78 -3.77 -12.21
CA PRO A 39 -23.24 -3.32 -13.48
C PRO A 39 -21.74 -3.51 -13.60
N LEU A 40 -20.98 -3.45 -12.49
CA LEU A 40 -19.55 -3.69 -12.49
C LEU A 40 -19.23 -5.16 -12.72
N LEU A 41 -19.98 -6.05 -12.08
CA LEU A 41 -19.83 -7.50 -12.30
C LEU A 41 -20.14 -7.88 -13.75
N ASP A 42 -21.22 -7.36 -14.30
CA ASP A 42 -21.63 -7.64 -15.69
C ASP A 42 -20.57 -7.12 -16.67
N PHE A 43 -20.01 -5.94 -16.44
CA PHE A 43 -18.89 -5.42 -17.23
C PHE A 43 -17.65 -6.31 -17.15
N LEU A 44 -17.24 -6.70 -15.94
CA LEU A 44 -16.07 -7.57 -15.74
C LEU A 44 -16.26 -8.93 -16.43
N LEU A 45 -17.43 -9.56 -16.28
CA LEU A 45 -17.72 -10.83 -16.95
C LEU A 45 -17.72 -10.67 -18.48
N SER A 46 -18.24 -9.55 -19.02
CA SER A 46 -18.18 -9.28 -20.46
C SER A 46 -16.75 -9.22 -20.97
N LEU A 47 -15.87 -8.55 -20.22
CA LEU A 47 -14.44 -8.42 -20.54
C LEU A 47 -13.72 -9.80 -20.48
N MET A 48 -14.03 -10.62 -19.46
CA MET A 48 -13.45 -11.95 -19.28
C MET A 48 -13.93 -12.99 -20.32
N ARG A 49 -15.06 -12.74 -21.00
CA ARG A 49 -15.57 -13.56 -22.10
C ARG A 49 -14.82 -13.35 -23.40
N GLU A 50 -14.09 -12.26 -23.55
CA GLU A 50 -13.34 -12.01 -24.78
C GLU A 50 -12.22 -13.05 -24.96
N ARG A 51 -12.32 -13.88 -26.03
CA ARG A 51 -11.34 -14.94 -26.35
C ARG A 51 -9.91 -14.43 -26.42
N HIS A 52 -9.74 -13.20 -26.87
CA HIS A 52 -8.46 -12.55 -26.97
C HIS A 52 -7.76 -12.44 -25.59
N TYR A 53 -8.46 -11.98 -24.56
CA TYR A 53 -7.89 -11.90 -23.21
C TYR A 53 -7.70 -13.29 -22.61
N GLN A 54 -8.64 -14.22 -22.80
CA GLN A 54 -8.50 -15.60 -22.31
C GLN A 54 -7.20 -16.25 -22.80
N GLN A 55 -6.92 -16.13 -24.10
CA GLN A 55 -5.67 -16.64 -24.67
C GLN A 55 -4.43 -15.92 -24.11
N GLN A 56 -4.50 -14.62 -23.92
CA GLN A 56 -3.37 -13.87 -23.38
C GLN A 56 -3.04 -14.26 -21.94
N MET A 57 -4.04 -14.54 -21.09
CA MET A 57 -3.83 -14.98 -19.72
C MET A 57 -3.16 -16.35 -19.66
N LEU A 58 -3.56 -17.28 -20.53
CA LEU A 58 -2.99 -18.62 -20.57
C LEU A 58 -1.53 -18.66 -21.05
N HIS A 59 -1.14 -17.73 -21.94
CA HIS A 59 0.17 -17.77 -22.60
C HIS A 59 1.24 -16.93 -21.93
N SER A 60 0.91 -16.04 -20.99
CA SER A 60 1.91 -15.16 -20.36
C SER A 60 1.51 -14.65 -19.00
N ARG A 61 2.35 -14.94 -18.01
CA ARG A 61 2.21 -14.42 -16.65
C ARG A 61 2.38 -12.91 -16.59
N LEU A 62 3.26 -12.33 -17.41
CA LEU A 62 3.42 -10.87 -17.48
C LEU A 62 2.13 -10.21 -17.94
N ARG A 63 1.52 -10.71 -19.05
CA ARG A 63 0.24 -10.15 -19.54
C ARG A 63 -0.86 -10.28 -18.50
N ALA A 64 -0.95 -11.42 -17.82
CA ALA A 64 -1.88 -11.62 -16.71
C ALA A 64 -1.69 -10.59 -15.58
N LYS A 65 -0.46 -10.28 -15.20
CA LYS A 65 -0.16 -9.29 -14.18
C LYS A 65 -0.50 -7.86 -14.63
N VAL A 66 -0.17 -7.50 -15.85
CA VAL A 66 -0.51 -6.19 -16.43
C VAL A 66 -2.03 -6.01 -16.52
N PHE A 67 -2.74 -7.02 -17.02
CA PHE A 67 -4.20 -7.04 -17.10
C PHE A 67 -4.82 -6.89 -15.72
N TYR A 68 -4.37 -7.70 -14.75
CA TYR A 68 -4.84 -7.63 -13.36
C TYR A 68 -4.67 -6.22 -12.77
N SER A 69 -3.52 -5.60 -12.99
CA SER A 69 -3.25 -4.25 -12.48
C SER A 69 -4.16 -3.20 -13.13
N ALA A 70 -4.30 -3.22 -14.44
CA ALA A 70 -5.12 -2.26 -15.17
C ALA A 70 -6.61 -2.38 -14.84
N VAL A 71 -7.15 -3.61 -14.89
CA VAL A 71 -8.58 -3.87 -14.57
C VAL A 71 -8.84 -3.66 -13.08
N GLY A 72 -7.94 -4.11 -12.20
CA GLY A 72 -8.06 -3.91 -10.76
C GLY A 72 -8.13 -2.42 -10.37
N LYS A 73 -7.34 -1.56 -11.02
CA LYS A 73 -7.39 -0.11 -10.82
C LYS A 73 -8.76 0.46 -11.22
N PHE A 74 -9.29 0.05 -12.38
CA PHE A 74 -10.63 0.47 -12.83
C PHE A 74 -11.72 0.01 -11.86
N VAL A 75 -11.64 -1.23 -11.37
CA VAL A 75 -12.55 -1.75 -10.34
C VAL A 75 -12.52 -0.89 -9.09
N MET A 76 -11.31 -0.55 -8.60
CA MET A 76 -11.15 0.31 -7.43
C MET A 76 -11.79 1.68 -7.62
N GLU A 77 -11.60 2.29 -8.79
CA GLU A 77 -12.21 3.59 -9.12
C GLU A 77 -13.75 3.50 -9.10
N CYS A 78 -14.33 2.43 -9.67
CA CYS A 78 -15.77 2.21 -9.66
C CYS A 78 -16.33 1.99 -8.26
N VAL A 79 -15.66 1.18 -7.44
CA VAL A 79 -16.06 0.93 -6.04
C VAL A 79 -15.97 2.21 -5.20
N HIS A 80 -14.89 2.98 -5.33
CA HIS A 80 -14.76 4.26 -4.64
C HIS A 80 -15.85 5.25 -5.06
N TYR A 81 -16.23 5.25 -6.35
CA TYR A 81 -17.33 6.09 -6.82
C TYR A 81 -18.67 5.66 -6.21
N GLU A 82 -18.96 4.34 -6.15
CA GLU A 82 -20.16 3.81 -5.47
C GLU A 82 -20.19 4.22 -3.99
N ASP A 83 -19.09 4.01 -3.26
CA ASP A 83 -18.97 4.39 -1.86
C ASP A 83 -19.22 5.90 -1.63
N PHE A 84 -18.70 6.73 -2.54
CA PHE A 84 -18.93 8.16 -2.48
C PHE A 84 -20.42 8.52 -2.70
N GLN A 85 -21.10 7.89 -3.67
CA GLN A 85 -22.53 8.11 -3.90
C GLN A 85 -23.37 7.62 -2.73
N ARG A 86 -23.03 6.48 -2.12
CA ARG A 86 -23.70 5.97 -0.92
C ARG A 86 -23.53 6.91 0.28
N LYS A 87 -22.33 7.48 0.46
CA LYS A 87 -22.11 8.49 1.51
C LYS A 87 -22.95 9.75 1.27
N ARG A 88 -23.08 10.20 0.04
CA ARG A 88 -24.00 11.31 -0.30
C ARG A 88 -25.45 10.99 -0.03
N ALA A 89 -25.87 9.74 -0.25
CA ALA A 89 -27.23 9.29 0.02
C ALA A 89 -27.53 9.13 1.51
N TRP A 90 -26.54 9.23 2.41
CA TRP A 90 -26.73 9.07 3.85
C TRP A 90 -27.77 10.06 4.43
N SER A 91 -27.80 11.26 3.91
CA SER A 91 -28.80 12.28 4.30
C SER A 91 -30.24 11.84 4.00
N GLU A 92 -30.45 11.09 2.88
CA GLU A 92 -31.75 10.54 2.53
C GLU A 92 -32.14 9.37 3.45
N TYR A 93 -31.20 8.51 3.84
CA TYR A 93 -31.47 7.45 4.82
C TYR A 93 -31.85 8.03 6.18
N ASN A 94 -31.14 9.03 6.67
CA ASN A 94 -31.48 9.74 7.92
C ASN A 94 -32.85 10.42 7.82
N ARG A 95 -33.23 10.91 6.64
CA ARG A 95 -34.51 11.50 6.39
C ARG A 95 -35.66 10.46 6.43
N MET A 96 -35.40 9.26 5.87
CA MET A 96 -36.34 8.12 5.97
C MET A 96 -36.61 7.72 7.43
N GLU A 97 -35.55 7.65 8.24
CA GLU A 97 -35.69 7.33 9.69
C GLU A 97 -36.53 8.39 10.42
N LYS A 98 -36.22 9.68 10.17
CA LYS A 98 -37.02 10.78 10.76
C LYS A 98 -38.49 10.74 10.36
N VAL A 99 -38.81 10.28 9.16
CA VAL A 99 -40.19 10.14 8.70
C VAL A 99 -40.92 9.01 9.42
N LEU A 100 -40.25 7.94 9.81
CA LEU A 100 -40.85 6.89 10.66
C LEU A 100 -41.15 7.39 12.06
N ASP A 101 -40.30 8.24 12.65
CA ASP A 101 -40.50 8.85 13.97
C ASP A 101 -41.59 9.93 13.95
N TRP A 102 -41.89 10.47 12.78
CA TRP A 102 -42.89 11.54 12.58
C TRP A 102 -44.35 11.14 12.94
N SER A 103 -44.59 9.91 13.31
CA SER A 103 -45.90 9.47 13.78
C SER A 103 -46.45 10.31 14.93
N ALA A 104 -45.59 10.91 15.77
CA ALA A 104 -45.98 11.77 16.88
C ALA A 104 -46.24 13.24 16.47
N ILE A 105 -45.67 13.73 15.36
CA ILE A 105 -45.70 15.16 14.95
C ILE A 105 -46.90 15.48 14.01
N ARG A 106 -47.56 14.46 13.48
CA ARG A 106 -48.54 14.54 12.37
C ARG A 106 -49.79 15.33 12.61
N LYS A 107 -50.08 15.70 13.83
CA LYS A 107 -51.31 16.42 14.13
C LYS A 107 -51.30 17.91 13.79
N ALA A 108 -50.15 18.47 13.40
CA ALA A 108 -49.96 19.91 13.31
C ALA A 108 -49.86 20.50 11.89
N ASP A 109 -49.47 19.73 10.85
CA ASP A 109 -49.22 20.33 9.51
C ASP A 109 -49.80 19.48 8.36
N SER A 110 -50.94 19.92 7.81
CA SER A 110 -51.63 19.28 6.67
C SER A 110 -50.86 19.36 5.34
N LYS A 111 -49.83 20.19 5.23
CA LYS A 111 -49.04 20.39 4.01
C LYS A 111 -47.72 19.61 3.99
N ALA A 112 -47.29 19.06 5.12
CA ALA A 112 -46.02 18.39 5.26
C ALA A 112 -45.93 17.11 4.40
N LEU A 113 -47.01 16.31 4.38
CA LEU A 113 -47.07 15.08 3.59
C LEU A 113 -47.11 15.31 2.07
N PRO A 114 -47.94 16.19 1.51
CA PRO A 114 -47.90 16.50 0.08
C PRO A 114 -46.53 16.99 -0.36
N ASN A 115 -45.93 17.91 0.38
CA ASN A 115 -44.59 18.43 0.07
C ASN A 115 -43.51 17.33 0.10
N LEU A 116 -43.59 16.39 1.04
CA LEU A 116 -42.69 15.25 1.10
C LEU A 116 -42.85 14.34 -0.11
N LEU A 117 -44.07 14.01 -0.50
CA LEU A 117 -44.38 13.18 -1.66
C LEU A 117 -43.95 13.85 -2.97
N ASP A 118 -44.13 15.18 -3.06
CA ASP A 118 -43.64 15.98 -4.21
C ASP A 118 -42.13 15.90 -4.33
N ASP A 119 -41.41 16.10 -3.23
CA ASP A 119 -39.91 16.06 -3.24
C ASP A 119 -39.37 14.67 -3.56
N ILE A 120 -39.96 13.60 -2.99
CA ILE A 120 -39.58 12.21 -3.30
C ILE A 120 -39.87 11.89 -4.79
N SER A 121 -41.07 12.27 -5.27
CA SER A 121 -41.47 12.05 -6.64
C SER A 121 -40.56 12.79 -7.65
N ALA A 122 -40.23 14.03 -7.35
CA ALA A 122 -39.33 14.82 -8.22
C ALA A 122 -37.96 14.15 -8.41
N ARG A 123 -37.49 13.40 -7.41
CA ARG A 123 -36.18 12.74 -7.45
C ARG A 123 -36.24 11.29 -7.93
N TYR A 124 -37.32 10.57 -7.61
CA TYR A 124 -37.37 9.12 -7.73
C TYR A 124 -38.53 8.56 -8.55
N ALA A 125 -39.35 9.39 -9.21
CA ALA A 125 -40.43 8.91 -10.08
C ALA A 125 -39.91 7.97 -11.18
N ASN A 126 -38.79 8.34 -11.80
CA ASN A 126 -38.15 7.53 -12.85
C ASN A 126 -37.58 6.20 -12.34
N PHE A 127 -37.46 6.05 -11.02
CA PHE A 127 -36.94 4.85 -10.35
C PHE A 127 -38.04 4.02 -9.68
N GLY A 128 -39.29 4.27 -10.06
CA GLY A 128 -40.43 3.47 -9.66
C GLY A 128 -41.10 3.90 -8.37
N PHE A 129 -40.97 5.17 -7.96
CA PHE A 129 -41.75 5.76 -6.91
C PHE A 129 -43.05 6.31 -7.46
N ASP A 130 -44.20 5.80 -6.98
CA ASP A 130 -45.57 6.23 -7.39
C ASP A 130 -46.18 7.16 -6.35
N LYS A 131 -46.14 8.47 -6.65
CA LYS A 131 -46.76 9.51 -5.79
C LYS A 131 -48.26 9.34 -5.66
N THR A 132 -48.96 9.05 -6.77
CA THR A 132 -50.42 8.99 -6.79
C THR A 132 -50.97 7.82 -5.98
N TYR A 133 -50.21 6.73 -5.94
CA TYR A 133 -50.51 5.58 -5.09
C TYR A 133 -50.47 5.97 -3.61
N PHE A 134 -49.43 6.70 -3.19
CA PHE A 134 -49.29 7.09 -1.78
C PHE A 134 -50.23 8.21 -1.37
N GLU A 135 -50.62 9.13 -2.27
CA GLU A 135 -51.64 10.14 -2.01
C GLU A 135 -53.00 9.46 -1.69
N ARG A 136 -53.36 8.42 -2.43
CA ARG A 136 -54.60 7.64 -2.18
C ARG A 136 -54.50 6.83 -0.88
N LEU A 137 -53.37 6.12 -0.69
CA LEU A 137 -53.17 5.26 0.47
C LEU A 137 -53.21 6.03 1.79
N MET A 138 -52.66 7.25 1.80
CA MET A 138 -52.58 8.09 3.00
C MET A 138 -53.79 8.97 3.25
N SER A 139 -54.78 8.96 2.35
CA SER A 139 -56.06 9.60 2.54
C SER A 139 -56.98 8.82 3.49
N ASP A 140 -56.67 7.55 3.78
CA ASP A 140 -57.44 6.70 4.67
C ASP A 140 -56.89 6.74 6.11
N GLU A 141 -57.63 7.35 7.04
CA GLU A 141 -57.18 7.59 8.44
C GLU A 141 -56.93 6.30 9.25
N LYS A 142 -57.41 5.14 8.80
CA LYS A 142 -57.33 3.87 9.54
C LYS A 142 -56.05 3.08 9.36
N GLN A 143 -55.21 3.42 8.39
CA GLN A 143 -54.01 2.62 8.02
C GLN A 143 -52.68 3.35 8.24
N GLN A 144 -52.56 4.23 9.18
CA GLN A 144 -51.45 5.20 9.25
C GLN A 144 -50.05 4.61 9.40
N GLN A 145 -49.84 3.59 10.22
CA GLN A 145 -48.47 3.10 10.50
C GLN A 145 -47.92 2.22 9.38
N GLU A 146 -48.69 1.26 8.91
CA GLU A 146 -48.27 0.37 7.79
C GLU A 146 -48.02 1.15 6.50
N CYS A 147 -48.79 2.24 6.27
CA CYS A 147 -48.62 3.10 5.11
C CYS A 147 -47.25 3.82 5.09
N TRP A 148 -46.78 4.25 6.26
CA TRP A 148 -45.49 4.93 6.38
C TRP A 148 -44.34 3.97 6.23
N GLU A 149 -44.41 2.79 6.81
CA GLU A 149 -43.40 1.74 6.63
C GLU A 149 -43.29 1.35 5.14
N LYS A 150 -44.44 1.26 4.46
CA LYS A 150 -44.50 0.99 3.03
C LYS A 150 -43.89 2.14 2.19
N LEU A 151 -44.22 3.40 2.54
CA LEU A 151 -43.66 4.57 1.91
C LEU A 151 -42.11 4.55 2.00
N VAL A 152 -41.59 4.37 3.20
CA VAL A 152 -40.13 4.33 3.43
C VAL A 152 -39.49 3.15 2.72
N SER A 153 -40.16 1.98 2.73
CA SER A 153 -39.67 0.80 2.00
C SER A 153 -39.54 1.05 0.47
N ASP A 154 -40.59 1.64 -0.12
CA ASP A 154 -40.63 1.88 -1.55
C ASP A 154 -39.72 3.06 -1.95
N TRP A 155 -39.63 4.09 -1.10
CA TRP A 155 -38.63 5.16 -1.26
C TRP A 155 -37.19 4.61 -1.20
N ARG A 156 -36.87 3.71 -0.23
CA ARG A 156 -35.59 3.05 -0.13
C ARG A 156 -35.27 2.24 -1.38
N LYS A 157 -36.23 1.50 -1.91
CA LYS A 157 -36.05 0.75 -3.18
C LYS A 157 -35.78 1.67 -4.36
N ALA A 158 -36.49 2.80 -4.44
CA ALA A 158 -36.31 3.79 -5.50
C ALA A 158 -34.93 4.48 -5.40
N LEU A 159 -34.49 4.82 -4.18
CA LEU A 159 -33.13 5.33 -3.93
C LEU A 159 -32.05 4.31 -4.36
N GLU A 160 -32.19 3.03 -3.97
CA GLU A 160 -31.23 1.99 -4.36
C GLU A 160 -31.17 1.80 -5.90
N ARG A 161 -32.31 1.84 -6.60
CA ARG A 161 -32.33 1.81 -8.06
C ARG A 161 -31.65 3.02 -8.67
N SER A 162 -31.86 4.21 -8.11
CA SER A 162 -31.21 5.43 -8.53
C SER A 162 -29.67 5.34 -8.36
N LEU A 163 -29.19 4.79 -7.24
CA LEU A 163 -27.78 4.57 -7.00
C LEU A 163 -27.16 3.58 -8.00
N VAL A 164 -27.86 2.46 -8.27
CA VAL A 164 -27.42 1.47 -9.26
C VAL A 164 -27.33 2.12 -10.64
N HIS A 165 -28.37 2.88 -11.06
CA HIS A 165 -28.35 3.60 -12.33
C HIS A 165 -27.21 4.60 -12.44
N THR A 166 -26.95 5.37 -11.38
CA THR A 166 -25.84 6.34 -11.34
C THR A 166 -24.48 5.64 -11.49
N CYS A 167 -24.29 4.48 -10.85
CA CYS A 167 -23.08 3.67 -11.01
C CYS A 167 -22.96 3.08 -12.41
N GLN A 168 -24.08 2.61 -12.99
CA GLN A 168 -24.13 2.11 -14.36
C GLN A 168 -23.74 3.20 -15.38
N ASP A 169 -24.31 4.40 -15.26
CA ASP A 169 -23.97 5.54 -16.11
C ASP A 169 -22.48 5.92 -16.00
N TYR A 170 -21.91 5.82 -14.80
CA TYR A 170 -20.50 6.09 -14.59
C TYR A 170 -19.63 5.08 -15.33
N ILE A 171 -19.96 3.79 -15.24
CA ILE A 171 -19.23 2.71 -15.93
C ILE A 171 -19.36 2.88 -17.44
N GLU A 172 -20.58 3.08 -17.97
CA GLU A 172 -20.82 3.21 -19.41
C GLU A 172 -20.06 4.38 -20.03
N ARG A 173 -19.97 5.53 -19.35
CA ARG A 173 -19.21 6.70 -19.84
C ARG A 173 -17.71 6.45 -19.92
N ARG A 174 -17.15 5.59 -19.07
CA ARG A 174 -15.72 5.32 -19.01
C ARG A 174 -15.30 4.03 -19.69
N LYS A 175 -16.23 3.14 -19.93
CA LYS A 175 -16.01 1.81 -20.50
C LYS A 175 -15.22 1.86 -21.80
N GLU A 176 -15.65 2.66 -22.75
CA GLU A 176 -15.05 2.72 -24.08
C GLU A 176 -13.59 3.22 -24.02
N ASP A 177 -13.32 4.25 -23.25
CA ASP A 177 -11.97 4.78 -23.09
C ASP A 177 -11.08 3.81 -22.33
N PHE A 178 -11.63 3.13 -21.32
CA PHE A 178 -10.91 2.10 -20.56
C PHE A 178 -10.56 0.90 -21.45
N GLU A 179 -11.51 0.38 -22.22
CA GLU A 179 -11.27 -0.76 -23.13
C GLU A 179 -10.24 -0.41 -24.22
N LYS A 180 -10.31 0.78 -24.80
CA LYS A 180 -9.30 1.26 -25.75
C LYS A 180 -7.90 1.34 -25.09
N GLY A 181 -7.82 1.91 -23.89
CA GLY A 181 -6.59 2.00 -23.12
C GLY A 181 -6.02 0.63 -22.77
N LEU A 182 -6.87 -0.29 -22.31
CA LEU A 182 -6.47 -1.66 -21.97
C LEU A 182 -5.92 -2.41 -23.19
N ARG A 183 -6.62 -2.34 -24.34
CA ARG A 183 -6.15 -2.96 -25.59
C ARG A 183 -4.80 -2.41 -26.01
N LEU A 184 -4.63 -1.10 -25.97
CA LEU A 184 -3.36 -0.45 -26.32
C LEU A 184 -2.20 -0.96 -25.45
N VAL A 185 -2.41 -1.01 -24.14
CA VAL A 185 -1.40 -1.51 -23.19
C VAL A 185 -1.08 -2.98 -23.46
N MET A 186 -2.09 -3.82 -23.63
CA MET A 186 -1.90 -5.26 -23.91
C MET A 186 -1.16 -5.52 -25.23
N ASP A 187 -1.42 -4.70 -26.24
CA ASP A 187 -0.74 -4.77 -27.54
C ASP A 187 0.72 -4.31 -27.43
N GLN A 188 1.00 -3.25 -26.65
CA GLN A 188 2.37 -2.80 -26.37
C GLN A 188 3.17 -3.89 -25.66
N VAL A 189 2.62 -4.50 -24.60
CA VAL A 189 3.25 -5.61 -23.89
C VAL A 189 3.51 -6.79 -24.83
N THR A 190 2.55 -7.14 -25.65
CA THR A 190 2.67 -8.24 -26.62
C THR A 190 3.75 -7.96 -27.67
N ARG A 191 3.80 -6.73 -28.17
CA ARG A 191 4.83 -6.29 -29.13
C ARG A 191 6.20 -6.35 -28.48
N TYR A 192 6.36 -5.79 -27.29
CA TYR A 192 7.61 -5.79 -26.55
C TYR A 192 8.14 -7.20 -26.32
N MET A 193 7.29 -8.13 -25.90
CA MET A 193 7.64 -9.53 -25.68
C MET A 193 8.06 -10.27 -26.97
N ARG A 194 7.54 -9.86 -28.12
CA ARG A 194 7.92 -10.46 -29.42
C ARG A 194 9.23 -9.90 -29.97
N THR A 195 9.51 -8.65 -29.70
CA THR A 195 10.73 -7.97 -30.23
C THR A 195 11.96 -8.22 -29.39
N HIS A 196 11.79 -8.60 -28.13
CA HIS A 196 12.88 -8.84 -27.20
C HIS A 196 12.86 -10.30 -26.74
N ASP A 197 14.01 -10.93 -26.68
CA ASP A 197 14.17 -12.26 -26.07
C ASP A 197 14.10 -12.11 -24.55
N ILE A 198 12.93 -12.38 -23.98
CA ILE A 198 12.63 -12.09 -22.58
C ILE A 198 12.40 -13.38 -21.81
N VAL A 199 13.14 -13.55 -20.72
CA VAL A 199 12.84 -14.57 -19.73
C VAL A 199 11.61 -14.11 -18.94
N GLU A 200 10.51 -14.84 -19.01
CA GLU A 200 9.23 -14.45 -18.44
C GLU A 200 9.30 -14.16 -16.93
N GLN A 201 10.09 -14.94 -16.19
CA GLN A 201 10.30 -14.73 -14.75
C GLN A 201 10.92 -13.36 -14.46
N GLN A 202 11.91 -12.94 -15.25
CA GLN A 202 12.52 -11.60 -15.14
C GLN A 202 11.53 -10.50 -15.50
N ALA A 203 10.71 -10.72 -16.51
CA ALA A 203 9.67 -9.77 -16.90
C ALA A 203 8.61 -9.56 -15.81
N VAL A 204 8.19 -10.63 -15.14
CA VAL A 204 7.27 -10.54 -13.99
C VAL A 204 7.92 -9.79 -12.83
N GLN A 205 9.19 -10.04 -12.53
CA GLN A 205 9.91 -9.31 -11.49
C GLN A 205 10.04 -7.82 -11.82
N ALA A 206 10.39 -7.49 -13.06
CA ALA A 206 10.49 -6.11 -13.53
C ALA A 206 9.12 -5.38 -13.41
N TRP A 207 8.02 -6.05 -13.77
CA TRP A 207 6.68 -5.51 -13.60
C TRP A 207 6.31 -5.24 -12.15
N GLN A 208 6.70 -6.12 -11.22
CA GLN A 208 6.46 -5.94 -9.78
C GLN A 208 7.19 -4.72 -9.19
N MET A 209 8.27 -4.28 -9.84
CA MET A 209 9.01 -3.07 -9.46
C MET A 209 8.40 -1.78 -10.02
N MET A 210 7.38 -1.89 -10.88
CA MET A 210 6.65 -0.76 -11.45
C MET A 210 5.43 -0.40 -10.60
N ASP A 211 4.98 0.86 -10.70
CA ASP A 211 3.80 1.37 -9.98
C ASP A 211 2.47 0.99 -10.64
N GLY A 212 2.43 -0.14 -11.35
CA GLY A 212 1.22 -0.67 -11.98
C GLY A 212 0.74 0.10 -13.23
N GLN A 213 1.58 0.95 -13.81
CA GLN A 213 1.35 1.61 -15.08
C GLN A 213 2.40 1.16 -16.10
N TRP A 214 1.94 0.70 -17.27
CA TRP A 214 2.82 0.27 -18.33
C TRP A 214 3.37 1.47 -19.09
N THR A 215 4.70 1.60 -19.10
CA THR A 215 5.47 2.39 -20.07
C THR A 215 6.66 1.56 -20.51
N GLU A 216 6.91 1.48 -21.81
CA GLU A 216 7.99 0.64 -22.37
C GLU A 216 9.37 1.04 -21.83
N THR A 217 9.63 2.33 -21.74
CA THR A 217 10.90 2.88 -21.24
C THR A 217 11.15 2.51 -19.77
N GLU A 218 10.13 2.60 -18.93
CA GLU A 218 10.24 2.24 -17.52
C GLU A 218 10.39 0.73 -17.36
N PHE A 219 9.60 -0.05 -18.09
CA PHE A 219 9.70 -1.50 -18.07
C PHE A 219 11.10 -1.99 -18.52
N GLU A 220 11.66 -1.42 -19.58
CA GLU A 220 13.00 -1.75 -20.03
C GLU A 220 14.06 -1.41 -18.96
N ARG A 221 13.89 -0.29 -18.28
CA ARG A 221 14.77 0.08 -17.17
C ARG A 221 14.69 -0.95 -16.05
N GLN A 222 13.50 -1.36 -15.62
CA GLN A 222 13.35 -2.38 -14.58
C GLN A 222 13.86 -3.75 -15.03
N MET A 223 13.68 -4.10 -16.29
CA MET A 223 14.28 -5.31 -16.87
C MET A 223 15.83 -5.29 -16.78
N ASN A 224 16.44 -4.15 -17.02
CA ASN A 224 17.90 -4.00 -16.87
C ASN A 224 18.32 -4.15 -15.40
N VAL A 225 17.54 -3.64 -14.45
CA VAL A 225 17.77 -3.84 -13.01
C VAL A 225 17.73 -5.33 -12.66
N VAL A 226 16.70 -6.06 -13.09
CA VAL A 226 16.56 -7.50 -12.83
C VAL A 226 17.69 -8.31 -13.46
N ARG A 227 18.08 -7.99 -14.72
CA ARG A 227 19.23 -8.65 -15.38
C ARG A 227 20.54 -8.45 -14.63
N VAL A 228 20.75 -7.25 -14.09
CA VAL A 228 21.93 -6.95 -13.26
C VAL A 228 21.90 -7.75 -11.96
N GLN A 229 20.75 -7.85 -11.29
CA GLN A 229 20.60 -8.66 -10.06
C GLN A 229 20.89 -10.14 -10.28
N ASP A 230 20.48 -10.69 -11.42
CA ASP A 230 20.73 -12.09 -11.77
C ASP A 230 22.21 -12.33 -12.14
N ARG A 231 22.85 -11.33 -12.74
CA ARG A 231 24.28 -11.42 -13.10
C ARG A 231 25.21 -11.29 -11.91
N TYR A 232 24.80 -10.52 -10.89
CA TYR A 232 25.59 -10.23 -9.69
C TYR A 232 24.85 -10.65 -8.42
N PRO A 233 24.91 -11.93 -8.03
CA PRO A 233 24.15 -12.46 -6.89
C PRO A 233 24.51 -11.80 -5.56
N GLN A 234 25.68 -11.17 -5.46
CA GLN A 234 26.09 -10.39 -4.29
C GLN A 234 25.07 -9.30 -3.94
N ILE A 235 24.37 -8.72 -4.93
CA ILE A 235 23.35 -7.70 -4.72
C ILE A 235 22.20 -8.27 -3.89
N LYS A 236 21.73 -9.48 -4.20
CA LYS A 236 20.67 -10.17 -3.44
C LYS A 236 21.16 -10.56 -2.04
N GLU A 237 22.38 -11.06 -1.93
CA GLU A 237 23.00 -11.41 -0.65
C GLU A 237 23.10 -10.20 0.29
N ILE A 238 23.49 -9.02 -0.23
CA ILE A 238 23.55 -7.76 0.53
C ILE A 238 22.17 -7.43 1.09
N ALA A 239 21.14 -7.40 0.24
CA ALA A 239 19.79 -7.07 0.65
C ALA A 239 19.24 -8.05 1.70
N GLU A 240 19.47 -9.35 1.52
CA GLU A 240 19.12 -10.37 2.49
C GLU A 240 19.84 -10.19 3.82
N ARG A 241 21.13 -9.85 3.80
CA ARG A 241 21.92 -9.65 5.01
C ARG A 241 21.47 -8.40 5.77
N MET A 242 21.17 -7.32 5.07
CA MET A 242 20.60 -6.11 5.67
C MET A 242 19.15 -6.28 6.09
N GLY A 243 18.45 -7.28 5.54
CA GLY A 243 17.11 -7.69 5.94
C GLY A 243 17.03 -8.61 7.18
N ARG A 244 18.16 -9.06 7.72
CA ARG A 244 18.17 -9.97 8.87
C ARG A 244 17.88 -9.24 10.18
N THR A 245 17.10 -9.89 11.05
CA THR A 245 16.92 -9.45 12.44
C THR A 245 17.94 -10.16 13.34
N ALA A 246 18.61 -9.44 14.22
CA ALA A 246 19.49 -10.06 15.19
C ALA A 246 18.67 -10.81 16.25
N ASP A 247 18.95 -12.10 16.42
CA ASP A 247 18.45 -12.87 17.56
C ASP A 247 19.36 -12.62 18.77
N ASN A 248 18.82 -12.62 19.99
CA ASN A 248 19.56 -12.37 21.22
C ASN A 248 20.77 -13.30 21.46
N ASN A 249 20.94 -14.34 20.66
CA ASN A 249 22.05 -15.29 20.73
C ASN A 249 23.13 -15.05 19.64
N GLY A 250 23.13 -13.88 18.98
CA GLY A 250 24.15 -13.57 17.96
C GLY A 250 24.04 -14.37 16.67
N ARG A 251 22.99 -15.16 16.47
CA ARG A 251 22.73 -15.88 15.24
C ARG A 251 21.78 -15.06 14.38
N ASP A 252 22.27 -14.59 13.26
CA ASP A 252 21.45 -13.94 12.24
C ASP A 252 20.45 -14.95 11.66
N ARG A 253 19.18 -14.79 11.92
CA ARG A 253 18.12 -15.51 11.20
C ARG A 253 17.60 -14.62 10.10
N LEU A 254 17.46 -15.17 8.89
CA LEU A 254 16.68 -14.55 7.84
C LEU A 254 15.30 -14.22 8.41
N ALA A 255 14.92 -12.97 8.39
CA ALA A 255 13.53 -12.58 8.49
C ALA A 255 12.85 -13.09 7.23
N VAL A 256 12.49 -14.38 7.24
CA VAL A 256 11.60 -14.91 6.23
C VAL A 256 10.38 -14.03 6.29
N ALA A 257 10.05 -13.40 5.17
CA ALA A 257 8.74 -12.81 4.91
C ALA A 257 7.68 -13.92 4.83
N SER A 258 7.67 -14.80 5.81
CA SER A 258 6.49 -15.52 6.22
C SER A 258 5.59 -14.40 6.70
N GLY A 259 4.50 -14.17 5.97
CA GLY A 259 3.43 -13.34 6.44
C GLY A 259 3.10 -13.75 7.87
N VAL A 260 3.79 -13.17 8.82
CA VAL A 260 3.32 -13.06 10.17
C VAL A 260 2.11 -12.17 10.01
N ARG A 261 0.98 -12.78 9.63
CA ARG A 261 -0.27 -12.32 10.18
C ARG A 261 0.06 -12.17 11.66
N LEU A 262 0.20 -10.93 12.08
CA LEU A 262 -0.12 -10.59 13.45
C LEU A 262 -1.53 -11.12 13.61
N ARG A 263 -1.63 -12.39 14.00
CA ARG A 263 -2.77 -12.87 14.73
C ARG A 263 -2.70 -11.97 15.95
N MET A 264 -3.44 -10.87 15.92
CA MET A 264 -4.02 -10.34 17.13
C MET A 264 -4.76 -11.56 17.65
N GLU A 265 -4.15 -12.30 18.54
CA GLU A 265 -4.89 -13.12 19.45
C GLU A 265 -5.78 -12.11 20.18
N HIS A 266 -6.98 -11.97 19.64
CA HIS A 266 -8.09 -11.57 20.46
C HIS A 266 -8.04 -12.60 21.56
N SER A 267 -7.51 -12.21 22.72
CA SER A 267 -7.82 -12.88 23.95
C SER A 267 -9.35 -12.84 23.98
N ASN A 268 -9.98 -13.97 23.63
CA ASN A 268 -11.37 -14.21 23.97
C ASN A 268 -11.37 -14.26 25.50
N GLY A 269 -11.32 -13.06 26.12
CA GLY A 269 -11.49 -12.91 27.54
C GLY A 269 -12.92 -13.27 27.87
N SER A 270 -13.15 -14.54 28.23
CA SER A 270 -14.43 -15.01 28.68
C SER A 270 -14.77 -14.49 30.09
N ASP A 271 -13.77 -14.12 30.89
CA ASP A 271 -13.98 -13.70 32.27
C ASP A 271 -13.49 -12.27 32.50
N ILE A 272 -14.41 -11.44 33.00
CA ILE A 272 -14.10 -10.07 33.41
C ILE A 272 -13.58 -10.10 34.85
N GLU A 273 -12.34 -9.67 35.05
CA GLU A 273 -11.73 -9.57 36.39
C GLU A 273 -12.12 -8.28 37.12
N GLY A 274 -12.40 -7.19 36.35
CA GLY A 274 -12.71 -5.90 36.94
C GLY A 274 -12.78 -4.79 35.91
N ILE A 275 -12.69 -3.56 36.39
CA ILE A 275 -12.68 -2.34 35.61
C ILE A 275 -11.32 -1.69 35.75
N THR A 276 -10.79 -1.16 34.66
CA THR A 276 -9.56 -0.37 34.63
C THR A 276 -9.80 0.94 33.88
N VAL A 277 -8.83 1.84 33.91
CA VAL A 277 -8.88 3.11 33.19
C VAL A 277 -7.83 3.08 32.09
N GLY A 278 -8.25 3.43 30.87
CA GLY A 278 -7.36 3.37 29.71
C GLY A 278 -7.96 4.03 28.47
N ASN A 279 -7.51 3.60 27.30
CA ASN A 279 -8.03 4.07 26.01
C ASN A 279 -8.29 2.90 25.02
N ASP A 280 -8.52 1.69 25.53
CA ASP A 280 -8.83 0.53 24.72
C ASP A 280 -10.32 0.53 24.32
N LEU A 281 -10.59 0.88 23.08
CA LEU A 281 -11.96 0.97 22.56
C LEU A 281 -12.67 -0.39 22.44
N ASN A 282 -11.91 -1.51 22.42
CA ASN A 282 -12.50 -2.84 22.32
C ASN A 282 -13.02 -3.36 23.67
N ALA A 283 -12.58 -2.76 24.76
CA ALA A 283 -12.93 -3.16 26.13
C ALA A 283 -13.77 -2.11 26.86
N LEU A 284 -14.41 -1.19 26.13
CA LEU A 284 -15.21 -0.10 26.73
C LEU A 284 -16.40 -0.64 27.54
N LEU A 285 -16.66 0.01 28.68
CA LEU A 285 -17.89 -0.20 29.41
C LEU A 285 -19.09 0.39 28.65
N PRO A 286 -20.30 -0.20 28.76
CA PRO A 286 -21.48 0.26 28.03
C PRO A 286 -21.83 1.74 28.25
N HIS A 287 -21.57 2.29 29.44
CA HIS A 287 -21.85 3.71 29.73
C HIS A 287 -20.87 4.67 29.04
N GLU A 288 -19.60 4.26 28.82
CA GLU A 288 -18.65 5.04 28.01
C GLU A 288 -19.05 5.01 26.54
N LEU A 289 -19.54 3.85 26.05
CA LEU A 289 -20.06 3.73 24.71
C LEU A 289 -21.33 4.59 24.49
N ALA A 290 -22.19 4.69 25.52
CA ALA A 290 -23.36 5.58 25.49
C ALA A 290 -22.94 7.07 25.39
N GLN A 291 -21.88 7.48 26.09
CA GLN A 291 -21.33 8.85 25.98
C GLN A 291 -20.77 9.14 24.57
N TYR A 292 -20.22 8.14 23.91
CA TYR A 292 -19.77 8.29 22.51
C TYR A 292 -20.94 8.50 21.55
N SER A 293 -22.09 7.89 21.82
CA SER A 293 -23.27 7.94 20.95
C SER A 293 -24.15 9.18 21.19
N ASP A 294 -23.90 9.93 22.24
CA ASP A 294 -24.65 11.13 22.63
C ASP A 294 -23.93 12.39 22.16
N ASP A 295 -24.58 13.20 21.33
CA ASP A 295 -23.99 14.41 20.74
C ASP A 295 -23.55 15.44 21.79
N GLU A 296 -24.24 15.51 22.96
CA GLU A 296 -23.91 16.43 24.05
C GLU A 296 -22.72 15.91 24.91
N MET A 297 -22.53 14.59 24.95
CA MET A 297 -21.51 13.94 25.79
C MET A 297 -20.26 13.51 25.02
N ASN A 298 -20.29 13.63 23.70
CA ASN A 298 -19.19 13.19 22.82
C ASN A 298 -17.86 13.92 23.11
N ASP A 299 -17.92 15.21 23.41
CA ASP A 299 -16.73 16.00 23.78
C ASP A 299 -16.08 15.49 25.06
N LEU A 300 -16.90 15.07 26.04
CA LEU A 300 -16.43 14.47 27.28
C LEU A 300 -15.78 13.10 27.01
N PHE A 301 -16.38 12.29 26.15
CA PHE A 301 -15.81 11.01 25.72
C PHE A 301 -14.44 11.22 25.04
N MET A 302 -14.34 12.15 24.09
CA MET A 302 -13.11 12.46 23.38
C MET A 302 -12.01 12.97 24.34
N HIS A 303 -12.37 13.80 25.30
CA HIS A 303 -11.43 14.24 26.34
C HIS A 303 -10.92 13.07 27.17
N LYS A 304 -11.79 12.16 27.62
CA LYS A 304 -11.40 10.95 28.36
C LYS A 304 -10.52 10.01 27.51
N TYR A 305 -10.83 9.88 26.23
CA TYR A 305 -10.04 9.06 25.30
C TYR A 305 -8.61 9.57 25.15
N VAL A 306 -8.43 10.86 24.88
CA VAL A 306 -7.12 11.50 24.72
C VAL A 306 -6.31 11.47 26.00
N THR A 307 -6.98 11.68 27.14
CA THR A 307 -6.35 11.66 28.48
C THR A 307 -6.17 10.25 29.05
N LYS A 308 -6.62 9.20 28.33
CA LYS A 308 -6.59 7.79 28.75
C LYS A 308 -7.39 7.50 30.03
N HIS A 309 -8.51 8.17 30.19
CA HIS A 309 -9.39 8.05 31.37
C HIS A 309 -10.73 7.37 31.08
N LEU A 310 -10.87 6.66 29.93
CA LEU A 310 -12.03 5.82 29.68
C LEU A 310 -12.04 4.61 30.60
N GLN A 311 -13.21 4.24 31.09
CA GLN A 311 -13.39 3.01 31.87
C GLN A 311 -13.54 1.82 30.92
N THR A 312 -12.69 0.82 31.12
CA THR A 312 -12.60 -0.35 30.25
C THR A 312 -12.65 -1.63 31.09
N PHE A 313 -13.20 -2.70 30.50
CA PHE A 313 -13.16 -4.02 31.14
C PHE A 313 -11.72 -4.52 31.24
N ARG A 314 -11.37 -5.03 32.39
CA ARG A 314 -10.13 -5.77 32.61
C ARG A 314 -10.47 -7.26 32.56
N TYR A 315 -9.97 -7.94 31.54
CA TYR A 315 -10.16 -9.37 31.37
C TYR A 315 -9.12 -10.16 32.14
N LYS A 316 -9.51 -11.29 32.72
CA LYS A 316 -8.60 -12.21 33.38
C LYS A 316 -7.75 -12.91 32.32
N SER A 317 -6.46 -12.60 32.27
CA SER A 317 -5.55 -13.40 31.49
C SER A 317 -5.30 -14.71 32.24
N GLU A 318 -5.74 -15.84 31.70
CA GLU A 318 -5.27 -17.14 32.19
C GLU A 318 -3.75 -17.17 32.04
N MET A 319 -3.06 -17.17 33.16
CA MET A 319 -1.65 -17.45 33.23
C MET A 319 -1.44 -18.93 32.83
N ALA A 320 -1.23 -19.17 31.55
CA ALA A 320 -0.65 -20.41 31.10
C ALA A 320 0.79 -20.49 31.63
N ASN A 321 0.99 -21.30 32.65
CA ASN A 321 2.24 -21.81 33.23
C ASN A 321 3.40 -20.81 33.46
N PRO A 322 3.85 -20.64 34.72
CA PRO A 322 4.91 -19.70 35.08
C PRO A 322 6.35 -20.14 34.71
N SER A 323 6.53 -21.14 33.86
CA SER A 323 7.84 -21.65 33.46
C SER A 323 8.40 -21.11 32.16
N ARG A 324 7.68 -20.28 31.42
CA ARG A 324 8.27 -19.41 30.40
C ARG A 324 8.10 -17.97 30.84
N LYS A 325 9.12 -17.45 31.56
CA LYS A 325 9.43 -16.03 31.49
C LYS A 325 9.63 -15.73 30.00
N LEU A 326 8.56 -15.32 29.30
CA LEU A 326 8.68 -14.51 28.14
C LEU A 326 9.27 -13.20 28.67
N SER A 327 10.60 -13.17 28.84
CA SER A 327 11.30 -11.91 28.73
C SER A 327 10.88 -11.40 27.37
N PHE A 328 10.04 -10.37 27.34
CA PHE A 328 10.00 -9.44 26.23
C PHE A 328 11.38 -8.78 26.22
N THR A 329 12.39 -9.54 25.82
CA THR A 329 13.55 -8.96 25.24
C THR A 329 12.97 -8.24 24.02
N HIS A 330 12.92 -6.92 24.08
CA HIS A 330 12.81 -6.11 22.91
C HIS A 330 13.83 -6.70 21.95
N ALA A 331 13.38 -7.50 20.99
CA ALA A 331 14.20 -7.85 19.84
C ALA A 331 14.69 -6.51 19.35
N ALA A 332 15.98 -6.25 19.46
CA ALA A 332 16.54 -4.93 19.25
C ALA A 332 16.07 -4.50 17.86
N ARG A 333 15.13 -3.56 17.83
CA ARG A 333 14.49 -3.12 16.60
C ARG A 333 15.62 -2.56 15.75
N ARG A 334 15.94 -3.20 14.63
CA ARG A 334 16.96 -2.70 13.73
C ARG A 334 16.58 -1.31 13.29
N GLY A 335 17.56 -0.42 13.28
CA GLY A 335 17.43 0.95 12.82
C GLY A 335 17.24 1.03 11.30
N PRO A 336 17.32 2.22 10.72
CA PRO A 336 17.18 2.45 9.31
C PRO A 336 18.31 1.81 8.50
N ILE A 337 18.06 1.64 7.18
CA ILE A 337 19.09 1.31 6.19
C ILE A 337 19.66 2.63 5.68
N ILE A 338 20.99 2.78 5.70
CA ILE A 338 21.68 3.97 5.18
C ILE A 338 22.60 3.52 4.03
N ALA A 339 22.25 3.88 2.81
CA ALA A 339 23.04 3.61 1.61
C ALA A 339 23.91 4.82 1.28
N CYS A 340 25.23 4.69 1.44
CA CYS A 340 26.22 5.70 1.08
C CYS A 340 26.77 5.35 -0.31
N ILE A 341 26.48 6.15 -1.32
CA ILE A 341 26.77 5.84 -2.71
C ILE A 341 27.77 6.83 -3.30
N ASP A 342 28.86 6.29 -3.81
CA ASP A 342 29.83 7.04 -4.58
C ASP A 342 29.29 7.35 -5.98
N THR A 343 29.17 8.62 -6.29
CA THR A 343 28.71 9.13 -7.59
C THR A 343 29.80 9.80 -8.39
N SER A 344 31.07 9.48 -8.10
CA SER A 344 32.23 9.95 -8.84
C SER A 344 32.25 9.45 -10.30
N ALA A 345 33.12 10.05 -11.12
CA ALA A 345 33.16 9.73 -12.53
C ALA A 345 33.60 8.27 -12.84
N SER A 346 34.36 7.65 -11.96
CA SER A 346 34.77 6.22 -12.07
C SER A 346 33.58 5.26 -11.92
N MET A 347 32.55 5.68 -11.22
CA MET A 347 31.34 4.90 -10.99
C MET A 347 30.32 4.99 -12.13
N TYR A 348 30.64 5.67 -13.24
CA TYR A 348 29.74 5.78 -14.39
C TYR A 348 29.58 4.44 -15.16
N GLY A 349 28.42 4.24 -15.76
CA GLY A 349 28.19 3.11 -16.66
C GLY A 349 27.72 1.84 -15.95
N LEU A 350 28.51 0.76 -15.98
CA LEU A 350 28.10 -0.51 -15.36
C LEU A 350 28.11 -0.44 -13.83
N PRO A 351 29.05 0.19 -13.14
CA PRO A 351 28.97 0.41 -11.70
C PRO A 351 27.70 1.15 -11.29
N GLN A 352 27.30 2.19 -12.00
CA GLN A 352 26.07 2.93 -11.79
C GLN A 352 24.82 2.02 -11.86
N ARG A 353 24.77 1.12 -12.87
CA ARG A 353 23.65 0.17 -13.02
C ARG A 353 23.60 -0.83 -11.87
N ILE A 354 24.77 -1.33 -11.42
CA ILE A 354 24.87 -2.23 -10.26
C ILE A 354 24.37 -1.52 -9.00
N THR A 355 24.82 -0.30 -8.78
CA THR A 355 24.42 0.52 -7.63
C THR A 355 22.94 0.84 -7.63
N SER A 356 22.37 1.26 -8.78
CA SER A 356 20.94 1.51 -8.93
C SER A 356 20.10 0.26 -8.67
N SER A 357 20.59 -0.89 -9.11
CA SER A 357 19.95 -2.19 -8.89
C SER A 357 19.96 -2.60 -7.41
N LEU A 358 21.08 -2.36 -6.72
CA LEU A 358 21.17 -2.59 -5.27
C LEU A 358 20.22 -1.65 -4.51
N LEU A 359 20.23 -0.36 -4.83
CA LEU A 359 19.39 0.62 -4.15
C LEU A 359 17.88 0.28 -4.28
N ALA A 360 17.43 -0.10 -5.48
CA ALA A 360 16.07 -0.53 -5.70
C ALA A 360 15.68 -1.73 -4.81
N LEU A 361 16.59 -2.69 -4.64
CA LEU A 361 16.37 -3.86 -3.79
C LEU A 361 16.40 -3.51 -2.29
N LEU A 362 17.24 -2.56 -1.87
CA LEU A 362 17.28 -2.06 -0.50
C LEU A 362 16.00 -1.28 -0.15
N GLU A 363 15.47 -0.48 -1.07
CA GLU A 363 14.17 0.18 -0.91
C GLU A 363 13.04 -0.84 -0.69
N ASP A 364 13.00 -1.92 -1.49
CA ASP A 364 12.00 -3.00 -1.34
C ASP A 364 12.18 -3.75 -0.01
N THR A 365 13.40 -4.05 0.38
CA THR A 365 13.71 -4.70 1.64
C THR A 365 13.29 -3.84 2.83
N ALA A 366 13.56 -2.54 2.77
CA ALA A 366 13.17 -1.60 3.82
C ALA A 366 11.64 -1.51 3.95
N GLU A 367 10.92 -1.46 2.83
CA GLU A 367 9.45 -1.46 2.84
C GLU A 367 8.88 -2.75 3.45
N GLN A 368 9.35 -3.92 3.01
CA GLN A 368 8.90 -5.20 3.54
C GLN A 368 9.11 -5.34 5.05
N LEU A 369 10.20 -4.75 5.56
CA LEU A 369 10.57 -4.78 6.97
C LEU A 369 10.03 -3.59 7.77
N ASN A 370 9.29 -2.68 7.11
CA ASN A 370 8.81 -1.42 7.70
C ASN A 370 9.94 -0.62 8.37
N ARG A 371 11.08 -0.48 7.68
CA ARG A 371 12.26 0.28 8.09
C ARG A 371 12.41 1.52 7.22
N ASP A 372 12.99 2.57 7.78
CA ASP A 372 13.37 3.73 6.98
C ASP A 372 14.61 3.43 6.13
N CYS A 373 14.72 4.06 4.96
CA CYS A 373 15.85 3.92 4.06
C CYS A 373 16.33 5.29 3.62
N PHE A 374 17.61 5.57 3.86
CA PHE A 374 18.25 6.83 3.53
C PHE A 374 19.35 6.62 2.51
N LEU A 375 19.43 7.54 1.56
CA LEU A 375 20.52 7.62 0.60
C LEU A 375 21.43 8.80 0.96
N ILE A 376 22.72 8.55 1.08
CA ILE A 376 23.76 9.57 1.13
C ILE A 376 24.55 9.47 -0.18
N ASP A 377 24.30 10.40 -1.07
CA ASP A 377 25.07 10.58 -2.29
C ASP A 377 26.33 11.37 -1.93
N PHE A 378 27.52 10.80 -2.16
CA PHE A 378 28.77 11.45 -1.87
C PHE A 378 29.63 11.64 -3.11
N SER A 379 29.61 12.86 -3.60
CA SER A 379 30.50 13.36 -4.63
C SER A 379 31.08 14.70 -4.17
N VAL A 380 30.89 15.75 -4.93
CA VAL A 380 31.25 17.13 -4.56
C VAL A 380 30.30 17.70 -3.51
N SER A 381 29.05 17.31 -3.56
CA SER A 381 28.00 17.70 -2.60
C SER A 381 27.38 16.47 -1.96
N ILE A 382 27.06 16.57 -0.67
CA ILE A 382 26.42 15.50 0.09
C ILE A 382 25.00 15.90 0.41
N ARG A 383 24.06 15.03 0.08
CA ARG A 383 22.64 15.24 0.40
C ARG A 383 22.04 13.95 0.95
N PRO A 384 21.61 13.93 2.21
CA PRO A 384 20.82 12.83 2.70
C PRO A 384 19.39 12.92 2.11
N ILE A 385 18.92 11.83 1.53
CA ILE A 385 17.61 11.72 0.90
C ILE A 385 16.85 10.61 1.62
N ASP A 386 15.68 10.92 2.16
CA ASP A 386 14.75 9.93 2.70
C ASP A 386 13.97 9.27 1.56
N LEU A 387 14.34 8.04 1.23
CA LEU A 387 13.76 7.27 0.14
C LEU A 387 12.33 6.81 0.46
N MET A 388 12.01 6.55 1.74
CA MET A 388 10.68 6.13 2.13
C MET A 388 9.70 7.30 2.09
N GLN A 389 10.12 8.50 2.45
CA GLN A 389 9.30 9.70 2.30
C GLN A 389 9.01 10.00 0.82
N LEU A 390 10.03 9.90 -0.05
CA LEU A 390 9.85 10.05 -1.50
C LEU A 390 8.89 9.00 -2.07
N ARG A 391 8.97 7.77 -1.61
CA ARG A 391 8.07 6.69 -2.06
C ARG A 391 6.63 6.95 -1.65
N ARG A 392 6.37 7.36 -0.40
CA ARG A 392 5.03 7.74 0.07
C ARG A 392 4.46 8.90 -0.76
N GLN A 393 5.27 9.89 -1.10
CA GLN A 393 4.85 10.99 -1.95
C GLN A 393 4.47 10.54 -3.37
N ARG A 394 5.21 9.58 -3.96
CA ARG A 394 4.88 8.98 -5.26
C ARG A 394 3.53 8.25 -5.24
N GLN A 395 3.25 7.48 -4.18
CA GLN A 395 1.99 6.74 -4.03
C GLN A 395 0.78 7.66 -3.82
N LEU A 396 0.96 8.82 -3.21
CA LEU A 396 -0.09 9.81 -2.96
C LEU A 396 -0.33 10.76 -4.15
N SER A 397 0.53 10.76 -5.17
CA SER A 397 0.37 11.60 -6.36
C SER A 397 -0.76 11.08 -7.23
N VAL A 398 -1.97 11.60 -7.02
CA VAL A 398 -3.14 11.38 -7.88
C VAL A 398 -2.87 12.02 -9.25
N PRO A 399 -3.03 11.29 -10.38
CA PRO A 399 -2.93 11.89 -11.69
C PRO A 399 -4.01 12.99 -11.85
N GLY A 400 -3.60 14.22 -11.99
CA GLY A 400 -4.52 15.34 -12.25
C GLY A 400 -4.36 16.60 -11.38
N MET A 401 -3.60 16.57 -10.30
CA MET A 401 -3.23 17.78 -9.57
C MET A 401 -1.80 18.18 -9.94
N ALA A 402 -1.70 19.22 -10.74
CA ALA A 402 -0.45 19.90 -11.08
C ALA A 402 0.12 20.54 -9.81
N HIS A 403 0.94 19.81 -9.06
CA HIS A 403 1.87 20.40 -8.12
C HIS A 403 3.20 20.65 -8.84
N ARG A 404 3.76 21.85 -8.60
CA ARG A 404 5.05 22.33 -9.10
C ARG A 404 6.04 21.20 -9.33
N GLU A 405 6.69 21.21 -10.47
CA GLU A 405 7.76 20.31 -10.91
C GLU A 405 8.79 20.04 -9.81
N GLN A 406 8.54 19.03 -8.98
CA GLN A 406 9.58 18.42 -8.20
C GLN A 406 10.20 17.34 -9.08
N PRO A 407 11.53 17.22 -9.12
CA PRO A 407 12.18 16.18 -9.92
C PRO A 407 11.62 14.83 -9.49
N LYS A 408 11.03 14.08 -10.44
CA LYS A 408 10.61 12.69 -10.24
C LYS A 408 11.86 11.87 -9.94
N VAL A 409 12.20 11.72 -8.67
CA VAL A 409 13.23 10.76 -8.26
C VAL A 409 12.61 9.38 -8.43
N GLU A 410 13.04 8.68 -9.45
CA GLU A 410 12.56 7.34 -9.78
C GLU A 410 13.17 6.30 -8.81
N LYS A 411 12.48 5.17 -8.60
CA LYS A 411 12.94 4.08 -7.74
C LYS A 411 14.32 3.59 -8.17
N GLY A 412 15.27 3.49 -7.23
CA GLY A 412 16.65 3.10 -7.51
C GLY A 412 17.45 4.12 -8.32
N HIS A 413 16.90 5.31 -8.59
CA HIS A 413 17.62 6.33 -9.34
C HIS A 413 18.55 7.12 -8.43
N VAL A 414 19.85 7.05 -8.73
CA VAL A 414 20.88 7.88 -8.13
C VAL A 414 21.33 8.87 -9.19
N PRO A 415 21.21 10.18 -8.95
CA PRO A 415 21.76 11.16 -9.87
C PRO A 415 23.29 11.14 -9.77
N PHE A 416 23.97 10.62 -10.79
CA PHE A 416 25.43 10.67 -10.87
C PHE A 416 25.85 12.05 -11.36
N ILE A 417 26.41 12.83 -10.46
CA ILE A 417 26.75 14.24 -10.74
C ILE A 417 28.18 14.35 -11.31
N GLY A 418 29.00 13.33 -11.07
CA GLY A 418 30.44 13.37 -11.40
C GLY A 418 31.22 14.28 -10.43
N GLY A 419 32.52 14.28 -10.57
CA GLY A 419 33.44 15.09 -9.75
C GLY A 419 34.29 14.24 -8.82
N GLY A 420 35.02 14.90 -7.91
CA GLY A 420 35.90 14.23 -6.95
C GLY A 420 35.13 13.71 -5.74
N THR A 421 35.72 12.72 -5.08
CA THR A 421 35.11 12.05 -3.94
C THR A 421 35.85 12.42 -2.65
N SER A 422 35.10 12.71 -1.57
CA SER A 422 35.66 13.03 -0.25
C SER A 422 35.14 12.08 0.81
N ALA A 423 35.98 11.12 1.20
CA ALA A 423 35.69 10.21 2.30
C ALA A 423 35.40 10.93 3.62
N ARG A 424 36.10 12.03 3.87
CA ARG A 424 35.94 12.83 5.09
C ARG A 424 34.52 13.40 5.17
N LYS A 425 34.06 14.04 4.11
CA LYS A 425 32.72 14.62 4.07
C LYS A 425 31.63 13.56 4.25
N LEU A 426 31.80 12.38 3.61
CA LEU A 426 30.89 11.26 3.79
C LEU A 426 30.77 10.85 5.26
N LEU A 427 31.91 10.63 5.91
CA LEU A 427 31.93 10.18 7.30
C LEU A 427 31.41 11.24 8.27
N ASP A 428 31.74 12.52 8.04
CA ASP A 428 31.19 13.62 8.83
C ASP A 428 29.65 13.67 8.76
N GLU A 429 29.08 13.50 7.57
CA GLU A 429 27.62 13.48 7.39
C GLU A 429 26.98 12.20 7.98
N LEU A 430 27.61 11.04 7.77
CA LEU A 430 27.16 9.79 8.36
C LEU A 430 27.13 9.87 9.89
N PHE A 431 28.17 10.40 10.49
CA PHE A 431 28.25 10.56 11.96
C PHE A 431 27.24 11.58 12.46
N ARG A 432 27.02 12.67 11.72
CA ARG A 432 25.97 13.64 12.05
C ARG A 432 24.57 12.98 12.09
N LEU A 433 24.28 12.04 11.17
CA LEU A 433 23.05 11.28 11.18
C LEU A 433 22.98 10.28 12.34
N LEU A 434 24.07 9.55 12.60
CA LEU A 434 24.14 8.56 13.68
C LEU A 434 24.08 9.20 15.08
N ASP A 435 24.51 10.45 15.22
CA ASP A 435 24.46 11.24 16.45
C ASP A 435 23.14 12.03 16.60
N ASP A 436 22.12 11.77 15.75
CA ASP A 436 20.84 12.46 15.86
C ASP A 436 20.20 12.27 17.25
N GLU A 437 19.96 13.39 17.95
CA GLU A 437 19.43 13.41 19.33
C GLU A 437 18.05 12.72 19.45
N ARG A 438 17.32 12.59 18.34
CA ARG A 438 16.00 11.93 18.30
C ARG A 438 16.11 10.41 18.28
N GLY A 439 17.31 9.85 18.12
CA GLY A 439 17.56 8.42 18.10
C GLY A 439 17.00 7.70 16.86
N ASN A 440 16.68 8.42 15.79
CA ASN A 440 16.08 7.84 14.58
C ASN A 440 17.01 6.87 13.86
N TYR A 441 18.33 7.00 14.07
CA TYR A 441 19.37 6.23 13.37
C TYR A 441 20.07 5.19 14.24
N VAL A 442 19.55 4.90 15.41
CA VAL A 442 20.11 3.90 16.34
C VAL A 442 20.01 2.50 15.71
N ASN A 443 21.05 1.69 15.85
CA ASN A 443 21.16 0.33 15.26
C ASN A 443 21.01 0.31 13.72
N ALA A 444 21.46 1.36 13.05
CA ALA A 444 21.40 1.44 11.59
C ALA A 444 22.24 0.36 10.90
N ASP A 445 21.80 -0.09 9.73
CA ASP A 445 22.60 -0.87 8.80
C ASP A 445 23.14 0.07 7.70
N VAL A 446 24.43 0.33 7.73
CA VAL A 446 25.12 1.24 6.79
C VAL A 446 25.79 0.42 5.71
N ILE A 447 25.61 0.79 4.43
CA ILE A 447 26.37 0.23 3.32
C ILE A 447 27.06 1.35 2.55
N VAL A 448 28.35 1.18 2.30
CA VAL A 448 29.15 2.08 1.46
C VAL A 448 29.45 1.39 0.13
N VAL A 449 29.06 2.00 -0.98
CA VAL A 449 29.23 1.50 -2.34
C VAL A 449 30.20 2.41 -3.08
N SER A 450 31.37 1.91 -3.47
CA SER A 450 32.41 2.67 -4.15
C SER A 450 33.41 1.73 -4.87
N ASP A 451 34.23 2.24 -5.72
CA ASP A 451 35.47 1.55 -6.17
C ASP A 451 36.57 1.57 -5.10
N PHE A 452 36.39 2.36 -4.04
CA PHE A 452 37.35 2.58 -2.95
C PHE A 452 38.73 3.08 -3.38
N LEU A 453 38.79 3.74 -4.52
CA LEU A 453 40.01 4.46 -4.96
C LEU A 453 40.19 5.80 -4.22
N ILE A 454 39.61 5.89 -3.04
CA ILE A 454 39.58 7.08 -2.19
C ILE A 454 40.59 6.88 -1.05
N PRO A 455 41.39 7.91 -0.71
CA PRO A 455 42.30 7.82 0.44
C PRO A 455 41.58 7.41 1.71
N MET A 456 42.22 6.53 2.48
CA MET A 456 41.70 6.09 3.76
C MET A 456 41.52 7.28 4.72
N PRO A 457 40.39 7.39 5.42
CA PRO A 457 40.21 8.42 6.42
C PRO A 457 41.20 8.26 7.59
N GLY A 458 41.48 9.36 8.28
CA GLY A 458 42.43 9.34 9.41
C GLY A 458 41.92 8.50 10.58
N ASN A 459 42.81 8.11 11.48
CA ASN A 459 42.52 7.23 12.63
C ASN A 459 41.39 7.68 13.53
N HIS A 460 41.10 8.98 13.59
CA HIS A 460 39.96 9.53 14.32
C HIS A 460 38.63 8.94 13.84
N TYR A 461 38.40 8.89 12.53
CA TYR A 461 37.20 8.34 11.92
C TYR A 461 37.07 6.84 12.17
N LEU A 462 38.19 6.11 12.17
CA LEU A 462 38.22 4.68 12.51
C LEU A 462 37.74 4.42 13.92
N THR A 463 38.23 5.22 14.89
CA THR A 463 37.85 5.10 16.30
C THR A 463 36.36 5.42 16.49
N GLN A 464 35.88 6.47 15.83
CA GLN A 464 34.48 6.88 15.94
C GLN A 464 33.53 5.84 15.31
N LEU A 465 33.86 5.31 14.14
CA LEU A 465 33.06 4.26 13.49
C LEU A 465 33.02 2.97 14.33
N LYS A 466 34.14 2.61 14.97
CA LYS A 466 34.17 1.48 15.89
C LYS A 466 33.21 1.67 17.06
N ARG A 467 33.12 2.87 17.62
CA ARG A 467 32.17 3.21 18.68
C ARG A 467 30.71 2.96 18.27
N TYR A 468 30.31 3.38 17.05
CA TYR A 468 28.96 3.11 16.57
C TYR A 468 28.71 1.61 16.32
N ARG A 469 29.70 0.88 15.84
CA ARG A 469 29.60 -0.59 15.68
C ARG A 469 29.42 -1.28 17.02
N ASP A 470 30.12 -0.85 18.05
CA ASP A 470 29.98 -1.39 19.42
C ASP A 470 28.62 -1.10 20.01
N THR A 471 27.93 -0.04 19.60
CA THR A 471 26.55 0.30 20.00
C THR A 471 25.45 -0.36 19.16
N GLY A 472 25.79 -1.17 18.16
CA GLY A 472 24.84 -1.98 17.40
C GLY A 472 24.68 -1.60 15.91
N THR A 473 25.25 -0.49 15.45
CA THR A 473 25.31 -0.14 14.03
C THR A 473 26.15 -1.16 13.28
N LYS A 474 25.67 -1.64 12.14
CA LYS A 474 26.42 -2.53 11.24
C LYS A 474 26.92 -1.75 10.03
N CYS A 475 28.18 -1.98 9.68
CA CYS A 475 28.83 -1.30 8.57
C CYS A 475 29.25 -2.31 7.50
N TYR A 476 28.74 -2.13 6.30
CA TYR A 476 29.00 -2.98 5.16
C TYR A 476 29.66 -2.21 4.03
N GLY A 477 30.43 -2.91 3.18
CA GLY A 477 31.04 -2.35 1.98
C GLY A 477 30.67 -3.14 0.73
N LEU A 478 30.44 -2.45 -0.39
CA LEU A 478 30.40 -3.04 -1.72
C LEU A 478 31.46 -2.37 -2.59
N SER A 479 32.52 -3.11 -2.90
CA SER A 479 33.58 -2.67 -3.81
C SER A 479 33.23 -3.06 -5.25
N ILE A 480 33.16 -2.09 -6.15
CA ILE A 480 32.87 -2.31 -7.56
C ILE A 480 34.08 -1.87 -8.37
N LYS A 481 34.90 -2.83 -8.85
CA LYS A 481 36.17 -2.58 -9.51
C LYS A 481 36.26 -3.19 -10.91
N ALA A 482 37.09 -2.59 -11.76
CA ALA A 482 37.45 -3.23 -13.01
C ALA A 482 38.22 -4.54 -12.74
N ALA A 483 38.08 -5.54 -13.62
CA ALA A 483 38.70 -6.86 -13.42
C ALA A 483 40.25 -6.80 -13.35
N ASP A 484 40.83 -5.80 -13.98
CA ASP A 484 42.29 -5.59 -14.06
C ASP A 484 42.82 -4.78 -12.85
N ASP A 485 41.94 -4.31 -11.97
CA ASP A 485 42.32 -3.54 -10.79
C ASP A 485 42.59 -4.47 -9.61
N ASN A 486 43.85 -4.57 -9.21
CA ASN A 486 44.32 -5.41 -8.12
C ASN A 486 44.67 -4.61 -6.85
N GLU A 487 44.29 -3.34 -6.78
CA GLU A 487 44.60 -2.53 -5.60
C GLU A 487 43.92 -3.06 -4.35
N TYR A 488 44.68 -3.12 -3.26
CA TYR A 488 44.17 -3.52 -1.95
C TYR A 488 43.17 -2.50 -1.44
N ASN A 489 42.03 -2.98 -0.95
CA ASN A 489 41.04 -2.12 -0.37
C ASN A 489 41.42 -1.75 1.07
N ALA A 490 42.02 -0.57 1.25
CA ALA A 490 42.43 -0.06 2.56
C ALA A 490 41.23 0.18 3.53
N TRP A 491 40.03 0.23 3.01
CA TRP A 491 38.81 0.44 3.80
C TRP A 491 38.25 -0.82 4.46
N GLN A 492 38.78 -2.01 4.10
CA GLN A 492 38.32 -3.29 4.61
C GLN A 492 38.16 -3.36 6.15
N PRO A 493 39.07 -2.81 6.98
CA PRO A 493 38.94 -2.86 8.43
C PRO A 493 37.74 -2.08 9.03
N LEU A 494 37.15 -1.18 8.22
CA LEU A 494 36.01 -0.38 8.62
C LEU A 494 34.69 -1.15 8.61
N PHE A 495 34.64 -2.23 7.86
CA PHE A 495 33.39 -2.95 7.57
C PHE A 495 33.29 -4.26 8.35
N ASP A 496 32.06 -4.60 8.77
CA ASP A 496 31.75 -5.93 9.30
C ASP A 496 31.83 -6.99 8.22
N HIS A 497 31.51 -6.60 6.98
CA HIS A 497 31.66 -7.41 5.79
C HIS A 497 31.80 -6.53 4.55
N ILE A 498 32.59 -6.97 3.59
CA ILE A 498 32.74 -6.31 2.29
C ILE A 498 32.52 -7.32 1.18
N TRP A 499 31.70 -6.97 0.23
CA TRP A 499 31.51 -7.69 -1.02
C TRP A 499 32.34 -7.03 -2.11
N GLU A 500 32.78 -7.82 -3.06
CA GLU A 500 33.53 -7.33 -4.23
C GLU A 500 32.84 -7.80 -5.51
N ILE A 501 32.55 -6.86 -6.40
CA ILE A 501 32.08 -7.10 -7.75
C ILE A 501 33.19 -6.64 -8.74
N ARG A 502 33.68 -7.59 -9.51
CA ARG A 502 34.65 -7.30 -10.58
C ARG A 502 33.97 -7.34 -11.93
N TYR A 503 34.12 -6.29 -12.71
CA TYR A 503 33.53 -6.21 -14.04
C TYR A 503 34.60 -6.01 -15.12
N ARG A 504 34.37 -6.61 -16.30
CA ARG A 504 35.22 -6.37 -17.48
C ARG A 504 34.74 -5.12 -18.20
N GLN A 505 35.60 -4.13 -18.35
CA GLN A 505 35.33 -3.02 -19.25
C GLN A 505 35.38 -3.56 -20.68
N LEU A 506 34.26 -3.50 -21.40
CA LEU A 506 34.28 -3.67 -22.84
C LEU A 506 35.08 -2.49 -23.40
N LYS A 507 36.28 -2.75 -23.89
CA LYS A 507 37.06 -1.73 -24.63
C LYS A 507 36.16 -1.22 -25.75
N ARG A 508 35.77 0.05 -25.68
CA ARG A 508 35.18 0.72 -26.82
C ARG A 508 36.29 0.83 -27.86
N TYR A 509 36.17 0.07 -28.93
CA TYR A 509 36.90 0.31 -30.16
C TYR A 509 36.25 1.47 -30.90
#